data_1240bed1e83d56a036ae8941188ce593
#
_entry.id   1240bed1e83d56a036ae8941188ce593
#
_cell.length_a   1.000
_cell.length_b   1.000
_cell.length_c   1.000
_cell.angle_alpha   90.00
_cell.angle_beta   90.00
_cell.angle_gamma   90.00
#
_symmetry.space_group_name_H-M   'P 1'
#
loop_
_entity.id
_entity.type
_entity.pdbx_description
1 polymer ?
#
loop_
_entity_poly.entity_id
_entity_poly.type
_entity_poly.pdbx_seq_one_letter_code
_entity_poly.pdbx_strand_id
1 'polypeptide(L)'
;MCDFADSDAARQLLVGRVLTVERVRQLNAKDYFYQMLKDNPEIVKIHPGIENELLKTAIDCHIHAYPDFVHRSQDMIQIAIDASKAGMRALAFKDHWNVSANAAYLVQRHIDSLIERGELTHRVEIYGGTGTCLGMNPEAVRVALQYPNMKMIWFPTFTSLGFWRGAGHPERAGVRLVSDSGEVLKEVCEIMEMAVAKKVGIGFGHTDFKELLPLAKMAKKLGVRATLDHPLLELNKLLLDEMKELADLGVYVGTYCQPMIPSLYQPVADPMETIRTIQEIGPERCIIGSDFGQVLHMDSIDGMRVFIRALLGFGISEKDVKTMLQVNPAKLMWLESPPTDFADIYRHAPAEV
;
A
#
# COMPACT_ATOMS: atom_id res chain seq x y z
N MET A 1 22.95 -10.72 -13.35
CA MET A 1 22.29 -10.18 -14.56
C MET A 1 21.15 -11.12 -14.83
N CYS A 2 19.95 -10.78 -14.42
CA CYS A 2 18.77 -11.58 -14.74
C CYS A 2 18.49 -11.41 -16.23
N ASP A 3 18.33 -12.51 -16.94
CA ASP A 3 17.95 -12.57 -18.34
C ASP A 3 16.50 -12.11 -18.52
N PHE A 4 16.26 -10.81 -18.30
CA PHE A 4 14.98 -10.16 -18.59
C PHE A 4 14.66 -10.10 -20.10
N ALA A 5 15.63 -10.47 -20.93
CA ALA A 5 15.54 -10.31 -22.38
C ALA A 5 14.90 -11.50 -23.13
N ASP A 6 14.67 -12.64 -22.48
CA ASP A 6 14.37 -13.88 -23.22
C ASP A 6 12.97 -14.48 -23.04
N SER A 7 12.02 -13.81 -22.36
CA SER A 7 10.64 -14.25 -22.50
C SER A 7 9.97 -13.54 -23.68
N ASP A 8 9.52 -14.28 -24.68
CA ASP A 8 8.76 -13.74 -25.82
C ASP A 8 7.52 -12.94 -25.37
N ALA A 9 6.95 -13.27 -24.22
CA ALA A 9 5.85 -12.54 -23.61
C ALA A 9 6.27 -11.15 -23.11
N ALA A 10 7.45 -11.00 -22.47
CA ALA A 10 7.98 -9.71 -22.07
C ALA A 10 8.33 -8.85 -23.30
N ARG A 11 8.89 -9.47 -24.35
CA ARG A 11 9.15 -8.80 -25.63
C ARG A 11 7.87 -8.30 -26.29
N GLN A 12 6.78 -9.07 -26.30
CA GLN A 12 5.49 -8.65 -26.87
C GLN A 12 4.80 -7.54 -26.08
N LEU A 13 4.93 -7.53 -24.74
CA LEU A 13 4.40 -6.45 -23.90
C LEU A 13 5.19 -5.14 -24.05
N LEU A 14 6.47 -5.22 -24.35
CA LEU A 14 7.37 -4.07 -24.50
C LEU A 14 7.49 -3.57 -25.96
N VAL A 15 7.03 -4.35 -26.93
CA VAL A 15 7.04 -3.94 -28.35
C VAL A 15 6.21 -2.67 -28.54
N GLY A 16 6.92 -1.58 -28.79
CA GLY A 16 6.35 -0.26 -29.03
C GLY A 16 6.31 0.69 -27.81
N ARG A 17 6.59 0.22 -26.58
CA ARG A 17 6.50 1.07 -25.37
C ARG A 17 7.84 1.40 -24.72
N VAL A 18 8.86 0.57 -24.91
CA VAL A 18 10.21 0.84 -24.38
C VAL A 18 11.20 0.89 -25.53
N LEU A 19 11.94 2.00 -25.61
CA LEU A 19 13.04 2.13 -26.55
C LEU A 19 14.25 1.36 -26.00
N THR A 20 14.57 0.25 -26.65
CA THR A 20 15.80 -0.49 -26.33
C THR A 20 17.02 0.39 -26.65
N VAL A 21 18.14 0.16 -25.95
CA VAL A 21 19.41 0.86 -26.22
C VAL A 21 19.82 0.72 -27.69
N GLU A 22 19.55 -0.41 -28.31
CA GLU A 22 19.85 -0.68 -29.71
C GLU A 22 19.01 0.18 -30.65
N ARG A 23 17.70 0.31 -30.36
CA ARG A 23 16.79 1.21 -31.12
C ARG A 23 17.17 2.67 -30.93
N VAL A 24 17.54 3.09 -29.71
CA VAL A 24 18.02 4.45 -29.43
C VAL A 24 19.28 4.78 -30.23
N ARG A 25 20.21 3.84 -30.37
CA ARG A 25 21.43 4.04 -31.18
C ARG A 25 21.17 4.23 -32.67
N GLN A 26 20.03 3.75 -33.17
CA GLN A 26 19.61 3.87 -34.58
C GLN A 26 18.83 5.16 -34.86
N LEU A 27 18.37 5.87 -33.82
CA LEU A 27 17.58 7.07 -33.90
C LEU A 27 18.46 8.29 -33.61
N ASN A 28 18.28 9.39 -34.38
CA ASN A 28 18.76 10.67 -33.91
C ASN A 28 17.82 11.23 -32.83
N ALA A 29 18.25 12.27 -32.09
CA ALA A 29 17.49 12.77 -30.94
C ALA A 29 16.04 13.19 -31.28
N LYS A 30 15.83 13.75 -32.49
CA LYS A 30 14.50 14.17 -32.94
C LYS A 30 13.59 12.96 -33.19
N ASP A 31 14.13 11.93 -33.83
CA ASP A 31 13.38 10.71 -34.13
C ASP A 31 13.09 9.90 -32.85
N TYR A 32 14.01 9.96 -31.87
CA TYR A 32 13.79 9.35 -30.56
C TYR A 32 12.52 9.87 -29.88
N PHE A 33 12.39 11.17 -29.70
CA PHE A 33 11.21 11.75 -29.06
C PHE A 33 9.93 11.54 -29.87
N TYR A 34 10.00 11.68 -31.18
CA TYR A 34 8.85 11.43 -32.04
C TYR A 34 8.36 9.98 -31.96
N GLN A 35 9.28 9.02 -31.98
CA GLN A 35 8.93 7.61 -31.89
C GLN A 35 8.38 7.27 -30.49
N MET A 36 8.97 7.80 -29.42
CA MET A 36 8.48 7.62 -28.06
C MET A 36 7.03 8.10 -27.92
N LEU A 37 6.69 9.26 -28.44
CA LEU A 37 5.34 9.80 -28.40
C LEU A 37 4.37 8.99 -29.27
N LYS A 38 4.83 8.50 -30.40
CA LYS A 38 4.03 7.65 -31.30
C LYS A 38 3.73 6.28 -30.66
N ASP A 39 4.71 5.71 -29.99
CA ASP A 39 4.57 4.39 -29.35
C ASP A 39 3.76 4.46 -28.02
N ASN A 40 3.65 5.65 -27.44
CA ASN A 40 2.95 5.90 -26.19
C ASN A 40 1.98 7.10 -26.32
N PRO A 41 0.91 6.97 -27.11
CA PRO A 41 0.01 8.09 -27.40
C PRO A 41 -0.70 8.62 -26.15
N GLU A 42 -0.82 7.84 -25.09
CA GLU A 42 -1.44 8.28 -23.84
C GLU A 42 -0.60 9.34 -23.11
N ILE A 43 0.73 9.33 -23.29
CA ILE A 43 1.63 10.33 -22.67
C ILE A 43 1.25 11.76 -23.07
N VAL A 44 0.87 11.98 -24.32
CA VAL A 44 0.49 13.32 -24.82
C VAL A 44 -0.88 13.77 -24.33
N LYS A 45 -1.70 12.87 -23.78
CA LYS A 45 -3.00 13.17 -23.20
C LYS A 45 -2.90 13.56 -21.72
N ILE A 46 -1.76 13.32 -21.08
CA ILE A 46 -1.55 13.65 -19.67
C ILE A 46 -1.38 15.16 -19.52
N HIS A 47 -2.34 15.80 -18.88
CA HIS A 47 -2.23 17.22 -18.54
C HIS A 47 -1.16 17.44 -17.47
N PRO A 48 -0.30 18.47 -17.61
CA PRO A 48 0.61 18.84 -16.54
C PRO A 48 -0.15 19.12 -15.22
N GLY A 49 0.28 18.51 -14.13
CA GLY A 49 -0.33 18.68 -12.81
C GLY A 49 -1.54 17.80 -12.49
N ILE A 50 -1.95 16.90 -13.42
CA ILE A 50 -3.07 15.98 -13.18
C ILE A 50 -2.85 15.11 -11.95
N GLU A 51 -1.59 14.75 -11.67
CA GLU A 51 -1.21 13.99 -10.47
C GLU A 51 -1.58 14.72 -9.17
N ASN A 52 -1.51 16.06 -9.15
CA ASN A 52 -1.92 16.85 -8.00
C ASN A 52 -3.45 16.86 -7.82
N GLU A 53 -4.20 16.88 -8.93
CA GLU A 53 -5.66 16.78 -8.88
C GLU A 53 -6.13 15.40 -8.40
N LEU A 54 -5.42 14.34 -8.80
CA LEU A 54 -5.72 12.97 -8.39
C LEU A 54 -5.32 12.69 -6.94
N LEU A 55 -4.30 13.39 -6.42
CA LEU A 55 -3.92 13.32 -5.00
C LEU A 55 -4.93 14.00 -4.08
N LYS A 56 -5.69 14.99 -4.57
CA LYS A 56 -6.76 15.57 -3.76
C LYS A 56 -7.73 14.48 -3.33
N THR A 57 -8.01 14.42 -2.03
CA THR A 57 -8.84 13.38 -1.40
C THR A 57 -8.28 11.95 -1.44
N ALA A 58 -7.03 11.74 -1.88
CA ALA A 58 -6.37 10.45 -1.84
C ALA A 58 -6.17 9.95 -0.39
N ILE A 59 -6.14 8.64 -0.24
CA ILE A 59 -5.87 7.95 1.02
C ILE A 59 -4.66 7.05 0.82
N ASP A 60 -3.61 7.27 1.59
CA ASP A 60 -2.50 6.33 1.67
C ASP A 60 -2.66 5.43 2.91
N CYS A 61 -3.05 4.18 2.66
CA CYS A 61 -3.30 3.21 3.73
C CYS A 61 -2.05 2.42 4.16
N HIS A 62 -0.88 2.74 3.61
CA HIS A 62 0.34 1.99 3.87
C HIS A 62 1.58 2.86 3.63
N ILE A 63 2.05 3.54 4.66
CA ILE A 63 3.20 4.44 4.61
C ILE A 63 4.05 4.31 5.87
N HIS A 64 5.36 4.40 5.72
CA HIS A 64 6.33 4.30 6.81
C HIS A 64 6.97 5.64 7.11
N ALA A 65 7.23 5.92 8.39
CA ALA A 65 7.85 7.16 8.84
C ALA A 65 8.51 6.99 10.21
N TYR A 66 9.37 7.92 10.60
CA TYR A 66 9.78 8.03 12.00
C TYR A 66 8.62 8.49 12.90
N PRO A 67 8.56 8.03 14.16
CA PRO A 67 9.51 7.11 14.81
C PRO A 67 9.30 5.66 14.35
N ASP A 68 10.37 4.97 14.03
CA ASP A 68 10.39 3.57 13.63
C ASP A 68 11.73 2.95 14.09
N PHE A 69 11.76 1.66 14.34
CA PHE A 69 12.96 0.88 14.56
C PHE A 69 13.86 0.87 13.31
N VAL A 70 13.26 0.83 12.12
CA VAL A 70 13.96 0.93 10.84
C VAL A 70 14.23 2.41 10.52
N HIS A 71 15.42 2.71 10.00
CA HIS A 71 15.76 4.06 9.57
C HIS A 71 14.84 4.52 8.43
N ARG A 72 14.21 5.70 8.57
CA ARG A 72 13.24 6.25 7.62
C ARG A 72 13.74 7.56 6.99
N SER A 73 13.21 7.91 5.82
CA SER A 73 13.57 9.15 5.10
C SER A 73 12.91 10.39 5.70
N GLN A 74 11.68 10.25 6.20
CA GLN A 74 10.87 11.34 6.73
C GLN A 74 10.22 10.94 8.06
N ASP A 75 9.87 11.92 8.90
CA ASP A 75 9.04 11.70 10.07
C ASP A 75 7.54 11.84 9.75
N MET A 76 6.68 11.37 10.66
CA MET A 76 5.22 11.39 10.48
C MET A 76 4.68 12.81 10.34
N ILE A 77 5.25 13.81 11.01
CA ILE A 77 4.81 15.21 10.96
C ILE A 77 5.10 15.79 9.58
N GLN A 78 6.30 15.57 9.07
CA GLN A 78 6.70 16.07 7.76
C GLN A 78 5.81 15.50 6.65
N ILE A 79 5.61 14.18 6.65
CA ILE A 79 4.72 13.53 5.67
C ILE A 79 3.29 14.06 5.78
N ALA A 80 2.77 14.25 7.00
CA ALA A 80 1.42 14.77 7.23
C ALA A 80 1.25 16.22 6.72
N ILE A 81 2.27 17.07 6.88
CA ILE A 81 2.28 18.43 6.33
C ILE A 81 2.28 18.40 4.80
N ASP A 82 3.09 17.54 4.18
CA ASP A 82 3.18 17.42 2.72
C ASP A 82 1.87 16.84 2.15
N ALA A 83 1.26 15.87 2.80
CA ALA A 83 -0.06 15.34 2.44
C ALA A 83 -1.18 16.39 2.57
N SER A 84 -1.14 17.21 3.65
CA SER A 84 -2.06 18.35 3.82
C SER A 84 -1.92 19.34 2.65
N LYS A 85 -0.71 19.75 2.32
CA LYS A 85 -0.44 20.64 1.18
C LYS A 85 -0.88 20.05 -0.16
N ALA A 86 -0.80 18.72 -0.32
CA ALA A 86 -1.29 18.01 -1.50
C ALA A 86 -2.82 17.84 -1.53
N GLY A 87 -3.53 18.18 -0.45
CA GLY A 87 -4.98 18.02 -0.35
C GLY A 87 -5.44 16.58 -0.14
N MET A 88 -4.57 15.70 0.34
CA MET A 88 -4.91 14.30 0.62
C MET A 88 -5.91 14.18 1.76
N ARG A 89 -6.80 13.19 1.68
CA ARG A 89 -7.79 12.93 2.71
C ARG A 89 -7.20 12.31 3.96
N ALA A 90 -6.42 11.23 3.81
CA ALA A 90 -5.97 10.48 4.97
C ALA A 90 -4.64 9.75 4.73
N LEU A 91 -3.94 9.49 5.83
CA LEU A 91 -2.75 8.64 5.91
C LEU A 91 -2.94 7.57 7.00
N ALA A 92 -2.46 6.34 6.77
CA ALA A 92 -2.31 5.32 7.79
C ALA A 92 -0.84 4.91 7.93
N PHE A 93 -0.19 5.39 8.98
CA PHE A 93 1.19 5.07 9.26
C PHE A 93 1.36 3.63 9.74
N LYS A 94 2.20 2.88 9.06
CA LYS A 94 2.55 1.50 9.39
C LYS A 94 3.83 1.45 10.22
N ASP A 95 3.78 0.71 11.33
CA ASP A 95 4.94 0.22 12.06
C ASP A 95 4.88 -1.31 12.06
N HIS A 96 6.01 -1.98 11.86
CA HIS A 96 6.07 -3.44 11.80
C HIS A 96 5.97 -4.08 13.19
N TRP A 97 6.38 -3.37 14.24
CA TRP A 97 6.65 -3.92 15.57
C TRP A 97 5.77 -3.34 16.66
N ASN A 98 5.32 -2.10 16.46
CA ASN A 98 4.66 -1.31 17.48
C ASN A 98 3.26 -0.85 17.06
N VAL A 99 2.62 -0.17 17.99
CA VAL A 99 1.36 0.55 17.73
C VAL A 99 1.71 1.97 17.25
N SER A 100 1.49 2.25 15.96
CA SER A 100 1.70 3.60 15.39
C SER A 100 0.53 4.55 15.65
N ALA A 101 -0.64 4.03 16.03
CA ALA A 101 -1.82 4.83 16.30
C ALA A 101 -1.62 5.87 17.44
N ASN A 102 -0.77 5.57 18.43
CA ASN A 102 -0.43 6.50 19.51
C ASN A 102 0.35 7.72 18.99
N ALA A 103 1.37 7.52 18.14
CA ALA A 103 2.11 8.61 17.53
C ALA A 103 1.23 9.37 16.52
N ALA A 104 0.44 8.67 15.72
CA ALA A 104 -0.50 9.26 14.78
C ALA A 104 -1.49 10.21 15.47
N TYR A 105 -1.91 9.93 16.70
CA TYR A 105 -2.73 10.86 17.51
C TYR A 105 -2.03 12.19 17.75
N LEU A 106 -0.76 12.16 18.15
CA LEU A 106 0.00 13.39 18.41
C LEU A 106 0.24 14.18 17.12
N VAL A 107 0.49 13.49 16.00
CA VAL A 107 0.62 14.11 14.68
C VAL A 107 -0.67 14.78 14.27
N GLN A 108 -1.84 14.13 14.47
CA GLN A 108 -3.14 14.76 14.19
C GLN A 108 -3.32 16.06 14.99
N ARG A 109 -3.01 16.04 16.29
CA ARG A 109 -3.07 17.22 17.13
C ARG A 109 -2.17 18.34 16.63
N HIS A 110 -0.99 18.00 16.11
CA HIS A 110 -0.07 18.97 15.52
C HIS A 110 -0.66 19.57 14.23
N ILE A 111 -1.19 18.75 13.33
CA ILE A 111 -1.85 19.21 12.10
C ILE A 111 -3.04 20.11 12.42
N ASP A 112 -3.90 19.72 13.37
CA ASP A 112 -5.04 20.52 13.78
C ASP A 112 -4.59 21.90 14.32
N SER A 113 -3.51 21.96 15.10
CA SER A 113 -2.91 23.20 15.57
C SER A 113 -2.36 24.08 14.43
N LEU A 114 -1.75 23.49 13.39
CA LEU A 114 -1.30 24.24 12.21
C LEU A 114 -2.48 24.82 11.42
N ILE A 115 -3.58 24.10 11.32
CA ILE A 115 -4.83 24.60 10.71
C ILE A 115 -5.41 25.77 11.53
N GLU A 116 -5.50 25.62 12.85
CA GLU A 116 -6.01 26.69 13.75
C GLU A 116 -5.20 27.98 13.65
N ARG A 117 -3.89 27.89 13.45
CA ARG A 117 -2.99 29.04 13.25
C ARG A 117 -2.98 29.58 11.82
N GLY A 118 -3.68 28.93 10.88
CA GLY A 118 -3.72 29.33 9.47
C GLY A 118 -2.44 29.00 8.70
N GLU A 119 -1.57 28.14 9.24
CA GLU A 119 -0.32 27.71 8.58
C GLU A 119 -0.59 26.60 7.55
N LEU A 120 -1.66 25.84 7.71
CA LEU A 120 -2.20 24.90 6.74
C LEU A 120 -3.67 25.21 6.47
N THR A 121 -4.14 24.89 5.25
CA THR A 121 -5.51 25.15 4.81
C THR A 121 -6.34 23.89 4.62
N HIS A 122 -5.70 22.73 4.50
CA HIS A 122 -6.37 21.46 4.32
C HIS A 122 -6.04 20.51 5.47
N ARG A 123 -7.09 19.95 6.08
CA ARG A 123 -6.97 19.01 7.19
C ARG A 123 -6.86 17.58 6.64
N VAL A 124 -5.70 16.97 6.77
CA VAL A 124 -5.50 15.55 6.51
C VAL A 124 -5.83 14.73 7.76
N GLU A 125 -6.53 13.60 7.60
CA GLU A 125 -6.86 12.66 8.67
C GLU A 125 -5.68 11.71 8.91
N ILE A 126 -5.19 11.64 10.17
CA ILE A 126 -4.01 10.83 10.51
C ILE A 126 -4.43 9.60 11.31
N TYR A 127 -4.19 8.45 10.72
CA TYR A 127 -4.45 7.14 11.29
C TYR A 127 -3.17 6.37 11.49
N GLY A 128 -3.25 5.34 12.29
CA GLY A 128 -2.20 4.37 12.48
C GLY A 128 -2.78 2.96 12.59
N GLY A 129 -1.95 2.07 13.03
CA GLY A 129 -2.30 0.68 13.21
C GLY A 129 -1.36 -0.02 14.17
N THR A 130 -1.34 -1.34 14.12
CA THR A 130 -0.40 -2.19 14.84
C THR A 130 0.17 -3.26 13.93
N GLY A 131 1.49 -3.46 13.99
CA GLY A 131 2.16 -4.61 13.39
C GLY A 131 2.18 -5.80 14.34
N THR A 132 2.08 -7.00 13.79
CA THR A 132 2.11 -8.24 14.57
C THR A 132 3.38 -9.07 14.35
N CYS A 133 4.48 -8.44 13.98
CA CYS A 133 5.78 -9.11 13.77
C CYS A 133 6.34 -9.78 15.04
N LEU A 134 5.92 -9.35 16.23
CA LEU A 134 6.30 -9.99 17.50
C LEU A 134 5.46 -11.23 17.83
N GLY A 135 4.50 -11.59 17.00
CA GLY A 135 3.62 -12.73 17.15
C GLY A 135 2.14 -12.35 17.11
N MET A 136 1.30 -13.34 16.83
CA MET A 136 -0.15 -13.17 16.81
C MET A 136 -0.69 -13.18 18.25
N ASN A 137 -0.73 -12.01 18.88
CA ASN A 137 -1.19 -11.84 20.26
C ASN A 137 -2.52 -11.07 20.30
N PRO A 138 -3.68 -11.74 20.52
CA PRO A 138 -4.99 -11.08 20.55
C PRO A 138 -5.10 -10.00 21.63
N GLU A 139 -4.48 -10.18 22.80
CA GLU A 139 -4.55 -9.19 23.88
C GLU A 139 -3.79 -7.91 23.54
N ALA A 140 -2.62 -8.02 22.91
CA ALA A 140 -1.89 -6.85 22.43
C ALA A 140 -2.70 -6.07 21.37
N VAL A 141 -3.35 -6.78 20.45
CA VAL A 141 -4.24 -6.16 19.45
C VAL A 141 -5.48 -5.55 20.10
N ARG A 142 -6.08 -6.21 21.10
CA ARG A 142 -7.23 -5.68 21.85
C ARG A 142 -6.91 -4.34 22.52
N VAL A 143 -5.73 -4.23 23.12
CA VAL A 143 -5.24 -2.96 23.70
C VAL A 143 -5.02 -1.90 22.60
N ALA A 144 -4.37 -2.26 21.51
CA ALA A 144 -4.15 -1.36 20.38
C ALA A 144 -5.46 -0.81 19.79
N LEU A 145 -6.50 -1.64 19.72
CA LEU A 145 -7.83 -1.26 19.23
C LEU A 145 -8.60 -0.27 20.13
N GLN A 146 -8.06 0.11 21.28
CA GLN A 146 -8.64 1.19 22.10
C GLN A 146 -8.22 2.59 21.62
N TYR A 147 -7.17 2.71 20.80
CA TYR A 147 -6.81 4.00 20.21
C TYR A 147 -7.85 4.42 19.16
N PRO A 148 -8.42 5.62 19.24
CA PRO A 148 -9.57 6.04 18.41
C PRO A 148 -9.21 6.19 16.92
N ASN A 149 -7.95 6.46 16.61
CA ASN A 149 -7.43 6.59 15.25
C ASN A 149 -6.76 5.31 14.71
N MET A 150 -7.01 4.16 15.35
CA MET A 150 -6.59 2.85 14.89
C MET A 150 -7.43 2.42 13.68
N LYS A 151 -6.82 2.19 12.52
CA LYS A 151 -7.52 1.83 11.28
C LYS A 151 -6.94 0.65 10.54
N MET A 152 -5.73 0.21 10.88
CA MET A 152 -5.08 -0.93 10.23
C MET A 152 -4.44 -1.90 11.24
N ILE A 153 -4.50 -3.18 10.95
CA ILE A 153 -3.69 -4.22 11.57
C ILE A 153 -2.84 -4.83 10.47
N TRP A 154 -1.52 -4.86 10.63
CA TRP A 154 -0.64 -5.53 9.68
C TRP A 154 -0.14 -6.86 10.25
N PHE A 155 -0.45 -7.93 9.53
CA PHE A 155 0.05 -9.26 9.84
C PHE A 155 1.57 -9.32 9.62
N PRO A 156 2.26 -10.37 10.11
CA PRO A 156 3.72 -10.41 10.15
C PRO A 156 4.35 -10.15 8.78
N THR A 157 5.41 -9.36 8.77
CA THR A 157 6.23 -9.07 7.60
C THR A 157 7.59 -9.78 7.73
N PHE A 158 8.59 -9.14 8.32
CA PHE A 158 9.95 -9.65 8.45
C PHE A 158 10.10 -10.91 9.31
N THR A 159 9.08 -11.28 10.05
CA THR A 159 9.06 -12.49 10.89
C THR A 159 8.10 -13.55 10.38
N SER A 160 7.41 -13.33 9.25
CA SER A 160 6.51 -14.33 8.70
C SER A 160 7.27 -15.53 8.12
N LEU A 161 6.62 -16.67 8.05
CA LEU A 161 7.17 -17.82 7.32
C LEU A 161 7.35 -17.54 5.83
N GLY A 162 6.38 -16.82 5.22
CA GLY A 162 6.44 -16.42 3.82
C GLY A 162 7.68 -15.59 3.50
N PHE A 163 8.01 -14.61 4.37
CA PHE A 163 9.22 -13.82 4.24
C PHE A 163 10.50 -14.67 4.24
N TRP A 164 10.64 -15.57 5.23
CA TRP A 164 11.84 -16.41 5.33
C TRP A 164 11.98 -17.38 4.15
N ARG A 165 10.88 -17.93 3.66
CA ARG A 165 10.88 -18.77 2.45
C ARG A 165 11.29 -17.96 1.21
N GLY A 166 10.72 -16.78 1.02
CA GLY A 166 11.07 -15.88 -0.08
C GLY A 166 12.52 -15.40 -0.03
N ALA A 167 13.05 -15.19 1.18
CA ALA A 167 14.46 -14.83 1.39
C ALA A 167 15.44 -16.02 1.24
N GLY A 168 14.95 -17.22 0.90
CA GLY A 168 15.76 -18.41 0.72
C GLY A 168 16.17 -19.12 2.02
N HIS A 169 15.45 -18.85 3.12
CA HIS A 169 15.70 -19.43 4.44
C HIS A 169 14.48 -20.20 4.99
N PRO A 170 13.99 -21.24 4.27
CA PRO A 170 12.78 -21.96 4.66
C PRO A 170 12.91 -22.74 6.00
N GLU A 171 14.14 -22.96 6.46
CA GLU A 171 14.47 -23.61 7.75
C GLU A 171 14.28 -22.70 8.96
N ARG A 172 14.15 -21.37 8.74
CA ARG A 172 13.94 -20.43 9.84
C ARG A 172 12.54 -20.52 10.40
N ALA A 173 12.46 -20.46 11.74
CA ALA A 173 11.20 -20.29 12.42
C ALA A 173 10.63 -18.90 12.13
N GLY A 174 9.33 -18.86 11.84
CA GLY A 174 8.60 -17.63 11.60
C GLY A 174 7.24 -17.65 12.29
N VAL A 175 6.62 -16.48 12.37
CA VAL A 175 5.24 -16.38 12.86
C VAL A 175 4.32 -17.06 11.85
N ARG A 176 3.55 -18.03 12.34
CA ARG A 176 2.57 -18.79 11.57
C ARG A 176 1.19 -18.14 11.68
N LEU A 177 0.45 -18.19 10.60
CA LEU A 177 -0.94 -17.76 10.53
C LEU A 177 -1.89 -18.95 10.33
N VAL A 178 -1.33 -20.05 9.82
CA VAL A 178 -2.05 -21.26 9.46
C VAL A 178 -1.30 -22.49 10.02
N SER A 179 -2.03 -23.48 10.48
CA SER A 179 -1.49 -24.75 10.96
C SER A 179 -0.94 -25.61 9.82
N ASP A 180 -0.23 -26.68 10.16
CA ASP A 180 0.26 -27.65 9.16
C ASP A 180 -0.89 -28.38 8.44
N SER A 181 -2.09 -28.44 9.03
CA SER A 181 -3.30 -28.97 8.41
C SER A 181 -4.02 -27.97 7.47
N GLY A 182 -3.53 -26.72 7.37
CA GLY A 182 -4.13 -25.68 6.54
C GLY A 182 -5.27 -24.90 7.20
N GLU A 183 -5.44 -25.03 8.53
CA GLU A 183 -6.45 -24.29 9.29
C GLU A 183 -5.88 -22.96 9.82
N VAL A 184 -6.66 -21.88 9.70
CA VAL A 184 -6.28 -20.59 10.30
C VAL A 184 -6.23 -20.73 11.82
N LEU A 185 -5.13 -20.25 12.43
CA LEU A 185 -4.91 -20.39 13.86
C LEU A 185 -5.96 -19.60 14.65
N LYS A 186 -6.29 -20.09 15.85
CA LYS A 186 -7.33 -19.52 16.71
C LYS A 186 -7.08 -18.05 17.02
N GLU A 187 -5.86 -17.69 17.42
CA GLU A 187 -5.45 -16.31 17.71
C GLU A 187 -5.57 -15.40 16.50
N VAL A 188 -5.35 -15.91 15.28
CA VAL A 188 -5.55 -15.17 14.03
C VAL A 188 -7.03 -14.90 13.79
N CYS A 189 -7.90 -15.91 14.00
CA CYS A 189 -9.35 -15.76 13.91
C CYS A 189 -9.86 -14.71 14.91
N GLU A 190 -9.41 -14.75 16.18
CA GLU A 190 -9.79 -13.78 17.21
C GLU A 190 -9.41 -12.35 16.82
N ILE A 191 -8.22 -12.14 16.24
CA ILE A 191 -7.79 -10.84 15.74
C ILE A 191 -8.67 -10.39 14.57
N MET A 192 -9.00 -11.28 13.63
CA MET A 192 -9.87 -10.98 12.51
C MET A 192 -11.29 -10.58 12.97
N GLU A 193 -11.86 -11.27 13.93
CA GLU A 193 -13.15 -10.93 14.51
C GLU A 193 -13.14 -9.55 15.20
N MET A 194 -12.09 -9.26 15.96
CA MET A 194 -11.90 -7.93 16.57
C MET A 194 -11.78 -6.83 15.52
N ALA A 195 -11.07 -7.07 14.40
CA ALA A 195 -10.93 -6.11 13.31
C ALA A 195 -12.29 -5.74 12.70
N VAL A 196 -13.17 -6.72 12.47
CA VAL A 196 -14.53 -6.50 12.00
C VAL A 196 -15.34 -5.69 13.01
N ALA A 197 -15.33 -6.12 14.29
CA ALA A 197 -16.10 -5.46 15.35
C ALA A 197 -15.69 -3.98 15.55
N LYS A 198 -14.41 -3.67 15.36
CA LYS A 198 -13.84 -2.32 15.52
C LYS A 198 -13.75 -1.54 14.20
N LYS A 199 -14.18 -2.12 13.07
CA LYS A 199 -14.11 -1.51 11.74
C LYS A 199 -12.69 -1.07 11.37
N VAL A 200 -11.77 -2.02 11.40
CA VAL A 200 -10.34 -1.86 11.10
C VAL A 200 -9.98 -2.79 9.95
N GLY A 201 -9.17 -2.30 9.00
CA GLY A 201 -8.67 -3.10 7.88
C GLY A 201 -7.49 -3.98 8.29
N ILE A 202 -7.24 -5.04 7.53
CA ILE A 202 -6.09 -5.93 7.74
C ILE A 202 -5.20 -5.94 6.49
N GLY A 203 -3.89 -5.71 6.67
CA GLY A 203 -2.87 -6.05 5.68
C GLY A 203 -2.28 -7.42 5.98
N PHE A 204 -2.20 -8.29 4.97
CA PHE A 204 -1.73 -9.67 5.19
C PHE A 204 -0.21 -9.83 5.25
N GLY A 205 0.54 -8.73 5.19
CA GLY A 205 1.99 -8.74 5.38
C GLY A 205 2.75 -9.51 4.28
N HIS A 206 3.91 -10.08 4.66
CA HIS A 206 4.73 -10.88 3.76
C HIS A 206 4.38 -12.36 3.86
N THR A 207 3.18 -12.71 3.45
CA THR A 207 2.63 -14.07 3.58
C THR A 207 2.61 -14.75 2.21
N ASP A 208 2.96 -16.02 2.14
CA ASP A 208 2.93 -16.79 0.90
C ASP A 208 1.52 -17.29 0.56
N PHE A 209 1.28 -17.69 -0.69
CA PHE A 209 -0.02 -18.11 -1.18
C PHE A 209 -0.61 -19.27 -0.37
N LYS A 210 0.23 -20.18 0.13
CA LYS A 210 -0.21 -21.34 0.92
C LYS A 210 -0.94 -20.94 2.20
N GLU A 211 -0.50 -19.86 2.85
CA GLU A 211 -1.17 -19.30 4.04
C GLU A 211 -2.24 -18.27 3.65
N LEU A 212 -2.04 -17.49 2.56
CA LEU A 212 -2.98 -16.47 2.11
C LEU A 212 -4.34 -17.04 1.72
N LEU A 213 -4.39 -18.19 1.06
CA LEU A 213 -5.65 -18.76 0.60
C LEU A 213 -6.61 -19.13 1.75
N PRO A 214 -6.18 -19.85 2.81
CA PRO A 214 -7.00 -20.05 3.99
C PRO A 214 -7.41 -18.75 4.70
N LEU A 215 -6.49 -17.78 4.79
CA LEU A 215 -6.76 -16.46 5.38
C LEU A 215 -7.83 -15.70 4.61
N ALA A 216 -7.75 -15.67 3.28
CA ALA A 216 -8.73 -15.01 2.42
C ALA A 216 -10.13 -15.65 2.54
N LYS A 217 -10.19 -16.99 2.59
CA LYS A 217 -11.44 -17.72 2.85
C LYS A 217 -12.04 -17.38 4.22
N MET A 218 -11.21 -17.29 5.24
CA MET A 218 -11.64 -16.89 6.60
C MET A 218 -12.06 -15.42 6.62
N ALA A 219 -11.32 -14.51 5.97
CA ALA A 219 -11.68 -13.10 5.84
C ALA A 219 -13.05 -12.92 5.19
N LYS A 220 -13.32 -13.63 4.11
CA LYS A 220 -14.63 -13.64 3.43
C LYS A 220 -15.74 -14.13 4.37
N LYS A 221 -15.50 -15.21 5.10
CA LYS A 221 -16.45 -15.79 6.07
C LYS A 221 -16.81 -14.82 7.20
N LEU A 222 -15.82 -14.12 7.73
CA LEU A 222 -15.99 -13.18 8.85
C LEU A 222 -16.39 -11.76 8.43
N GLY A 223 -16.30 -11.42 7.13
CA GLY A 223 -16.53 -10.07 6.64
C GLY A 223 -15.36 -9.11 6.87
N VAL A 224 -14.15 -9.63 7.02
CA VAL A 224 -12.92 -8.85 7.15
C VAL A 224 -12.62 -8.12 5.84
N ARG A 225 -12.25 -6.85 5.92
CA ARG A 225 -11.69 -6.09 4.79
C ARG A 225 -10.17 -6.20 4.85
N ALA A 226 -9.60 -6.83 3.84
CA ALA A 226 -8.16 -7.12 3.83
C ALA A 226 -7.51 -6.74 2.51
N THR A 227 -6.19 -6.51 2.56
CA THR A 227 -5.34 -6.26 1.40
C THR A 227 -4.12 -7.19 1.41
N LEU A 228 -3.70 -7.59 0.22
CA LEU A 228 -2.37 -8.15 -0.02
C LEU A 228 -1.38 -6.98 -0.04
N ASP A 229 -0.46 -6.94 0.91
CA ASP A 229 0.57 -5.91 0.92
C ASP A 229 1.62 -6.23 -0.16
N HIS A 230 1.85 -5.28 -1.09
CA HIS A 230 2.87 -5.33 -2.15
C HIS A 230 3.16 -6.75 -2.72
N PRO A 231 2.15 -7.47 -3.28
CA PRO A 231 2.31 -8.87 -3.72
C PRO A 231 3.27 -9.05 -4.91
N LEU A 232 3.74 -7.96 -5.50
CA LEU A 232 4.76 -7.97 -6.56
C LEU A 232 6.19 -7.77 -6.03
N LEU A 233 6.36 -7.62 -4.71
CA LEU A 233 7.68 -7.54 -4.10
C LEU A 233 8.36 -8.92 -4.18
N GLU A 234 9.62 -8.95 -4.61
CA GLU A 234 10.37 -10.19 -4.89
C GLU A 234 10.36 -11.18 -3.71
N LEU A 235 10.39 -10.68 -2.47
CA LEU A 235 10.44 -11.51 -1.26
C LEU A 235 9.15 -12.30 -0.96
N ASN A 236 8.03 -11.87 -1.52
CA ASN A 236 6.71 -12.51 -1.31
C ASN A 236 5.87 -12.47 -2.59
N LYS A 237 6.54 -12.53 -3.73
CA LYS A 237 5.93 -12.40 -5.04
C LYS A 237 4.88 -13.48 -5.27
N LEU A 238 3.67 -13.04 -5.59
CA LEU A 238 2.56 -13.88 -6.00
C LEU A 238 2.45 -13.93 -7.52
N LEU A 239 1.97 -15.06 -8.03
CA LEU A 239 1.58 -15.18 -9.42
C LEU A 239 0.26 -14.45 -9.68
N LEU A 240 0.07 -14.00 -10.92
CA LEU A 240 -1.16 -13.27 -11.29
C LEU A 240 -2.44 -14.09 -11.01
N ASP A 241 -2.41 -15.39 -11.29
CA ASP A 241 -3.58 -16.25 -11.05
C ASP A 241 -3.85 -16.45 -9.55
N GLU A 242 -2.82 -16.48 -8.72
CA GLU A 242 -2.94 -16.51 -7.26
C GLU A 242 -3.58 -15.20 -6.74
N MET A 243 -3.14 -14.05 -7.27
CA MET A 243 -3.74 -12.76 -6.93
C MET A 243 -5.21 -12.67 -7.37
N LYS A 244 -5.57 -13.20 -8.55
CA LYS A 244 -6.95 -13.28 -9.02
C LYS A 244 -7.82 -14.12 -8.08
N GLU A 245 -7.36 -15.32 -7.69
CA GLU A 245 -8.09 -16.18 -6.77
C GLU A 245 -8.35 -15.48 -5.42
N LEU A 246 -7.36 -14.76 -4.88
CA LEU A 246 -7.50 -14.01 -3.64
C LEU A 246 -8.43 -12.79 -3.80
N ALA A 247 -8.39 -12.09 -4.93
CA ALA A 247 -9.27 -10.99 -5.25
C ALA A 247 -10.74 -11.41 -5.37
N ASP A 248 -11.01 -12.58 -5.95
CA ASP A 248 -12.36 -13.19 -6.06
C ASP A 248 -12.93 -13.56 -4.66
N LEU A 249 -12.07 -13.80 -3.70
CA LEU A 249 -12.47 -13.98 -2.31
C LEU A 249 -12.75 -12.64 -1.59
N GLY A 250 -12.47 -11.51 -2.22
CA GLY A 250 -12.77 -10.17 -1.70
C GLY A 250 -11.58 -9.43 -1.10
N VAL A 251 -10.38 -10.00 -1.17
CA VAL A 251 -9.15 -9.34 -0.73
C VAL A 251 -8.70 -8.32 -1.77
N TYR A 252 -8.31 -7.13 -1.34
CA TYR A 252 -7.72 -6.14 -2.23
C TYR A 252 -6.27 -6.49 -2.57
N VAL A 253 -5.85 -6.13 -3.77
CA VAL A 253 -4.45 -6.27 -4.23
C VAL A 253 -3.75 -4.92 -4.09
N GLY A 254 -2.74 -4.86 -3.24
CA GLY A 254 -1.94 -3.67 -3.01
C GLY A 254 -0.96 -3.44 -4.17
N THR A 255 -1.32 -2.57 -5.10
CA THR A 255 -0.45 -2.09 -6.18
C THR A 255 0.32 -0.87 -5.69
N TYR A 256 1.31 -1.11 -4.81
CA TYR A 256 2.00 -0.04 -4.11
C TYR A 256 3.09 0.62 -4.95
N CYS A 257 3.39 1.88 -4.62
CA CYS A 257 4.33 2.70 -5.38
C CYS A 257 5.77 2.21 -5.26
N GLN A 258 6.17 1.85 -4.04
CA GLN A 258 7.56 1.59 -3.68
C GLN A 258 8.24 0.51 -4.55
N PRO A 259 7.62 -0.66 -4.83
CA PRO A 259 8.27 -1.67 -5.66
C PRO A 259 8.53 -1.24 -7.10
N MET A 260 7.76 -0.27 -7.63
CA MET A 260 7.85 0.18 -9.02
C MET A 260 8.76 1.40 -9.21
N ILE A 261 8.99 2.18 -8.16
CA ILE A 261 9.82 3.39 -8.23
C ILE A 261 11.28 3.05 -7.94
N PRO A 262 12.22 3.41 -8.85
CA PRO A 262 13.64 3.14 -8.63
C PRO A 262 14.19 3.75 -7.35
N SER A 263 15.03 2.98 -6.64
CA SER A 263 15.83 3.47 -5.53
C SER A 263 17.24 2.86 -5.60
N LEU A 264 18.17 3.42 -4.85
CA LEU A 264 19.51 2.85 -4.69
C LEU A 264 19.52 1.65 -3.73
N TYR A 265 18.38 1.35 -3.14
CA TYR A 265 18.25 0.42 -2.03
C TYR A 265 17.76 -0.95 -2.45
N GLN A 266 16.84 -1.02 -3.41
CA GLN A 266 16.23 -2.30 -3.76
C GLN A 266 15.92 -2.40 -5.27
N PRO A 267 15.87 -3.63 -5.82
CA PRO A 267 15.47 -3.87 -7.19
C PRO A 267 14.07 -3.33 -7.48
N VAL A 268 13.88 -2.82 -8.67
CA VAL A 268 12.59 -2.34 -9.16
C VAL A 268 11.81 -3.52 -9.70
N ALA A 269 10.55 -3.66 -9.29
CA ALA A 269 9.60 -4.53 -9.94
C ALA A 269 9.31 -4.03 -11.36
N ASP A 270 9.01 -4.94 -12.29
CA ASP A 270 8.65 -4.54 -13.65
C ASP A 270 7.36 -3.69 -13.61
N PRO A 271 7.38 -2.43 -14.06
CA PRO A 271 6.18 -1.61 -14.13
C PRO A 271 5.04 -2.27 -14.89
N MET A 272 5.36 -3.07 -15.90
CA MET A 272 4.36 -3.76 -16.71
C MET A 272 3.65 -4.89 -15.94
N GLU A 273 4.29 -5.49 -14.95
CA GLU A 273 3.60 -6.44 -14.05
C GLU A 273 2.53 -5.72 -13.22
N THR A 274 2.82 -4.53 -12.70
CA THR A 274 1.82 -3.71 -11.97
C THR A 274 0.66 -3.32 -12.88
N ILE A 275 0.96 -2.83 -14.09
CA ILE A 275 -0.08 -2.45 -15.06
C ILE A 275 -0.94 -3.65 -15.44
N ARG A 276 -0.33 -4.79 -15.75
CA ARG A 276 -1.03 -6.03 -16.07
C ARG A 276 -1.89 -6.52 -14.91
N THR A 277 -1.38 -6.44 -13.68
CA THR A 277 -2.14 -6.79 -12.48
C THR A 277 -3.41 -5.94 -12.36
N ILE A 278 -3.31 -4.62 -12.53
CA ILE A 278 -4.48 -3.72 -12.50
C ILE A 278 -5.47 -4.06 -13.62
N GLN A 279 -4.98 -4.29 -14.83
CA GLN A 279 -5.83 -4.58 -16.00
C GLN A 279 -6.56 -5.93 -15.90
N GLU A 280 -5.89 -6.94 -15.36
CA GLU A 280 -6.40 -8.31 -15.31
C GLU A 280 -7.28 -8.60 -14.08
N ILE A 281 -7.02 -7.90 -12.97
CA ILE A 281 -7.78 -8.04 -11.71
C ILE A 281 -8.94 -7.03 -11.66
N GLY A 282 -8.75 -5.88 -12.26
CA GLY A 282 -9.70 -4.77 -12.25
C GLY A 282 -9.41 -3.76 -11.14
N PRO A 283 -9.58 -2.45 -11.44
CA PRO A 283 -9.29 -1.37 -10.51
C PRO A 283 -10.16 -1.42 -9.25
N GLU A 284 -11.34 -2.04 -9.28
CA GLU A 284 -12.24 -2.20 -8.13
C GLU A 284 -11.68 -3.13 -7.05
N ARG A 285 -10.67 -3.94 -7.40
CA ARG A 285 -9.99 -4.87 -6.48
C ARG A 285 -8.55 -4.48 -6.19
N CYS A 286 -8.05 -3.39 -6.77
CA CYS A 286 -6.70 -2.90 -6.53
C CYS A 286 -6.72 -1.69 -5.59
N ILE A 287 -5.66 -1.54 -4.79
CA ILE A 287 -5.44 -0.36 -3.92
C ILE A 287 -4.06 0.22 -4.23
N ILE A 288 -4.00 1.54 -4.39
CA ILE A 288 -2.73 2.26 -4.41
C ILE A 288 -2.42 2.72 -2.99
N GLY A 289 -1.23 2.36 -2.51
CA GLY A 289 -0.58 2.89 -1.31
C GLY A 289 0.86 3.23 -1.65
N SER A 290 1.54 4.01 -0.84
CA SER A 290 2.91 4.38 -1.16
C SER A 290 3.91 3.27 -0.83
N ASP A 291 3.80 2.67 0.32
CA ASP A 291 4.84 1.83 0.94
C ASP A 291 6.20 2.55 1.00
N PHE A 292 6.19 3.88 0.92
CA PHE A 292 7.38 4.71 1.04
C PHE A 292 7.80 4.93 2.49
N GLY A 293 9.00 5.46 2.66
CA GLY A 293 9.65 5.76 3.91
C GLY A 293 11.06 5.20 4.03
N GLN A 294 11.53 4.40 3.06
CA GLN A 294 12.88 3.86 3.03
C GLN A 294 13.88 4.98 2.71
N VAL A 295 15.04 4.98 3.37
CA VAL A 295 16.03 6.09 3.40
C VAL A 295 16.50 6.56 2.03
N LEU A 296 16.59 5.65 1.06
CA LEU A 296 17.14 5.98 -0.26
C LEU A 296 16.05 6.14 -1.33
N HIS A 297 14.78 6.23 -0.90
CA HIS A 297 13.67 6.62 -1.77
C HIS A 297 13.43 8.14 -1.73
N MET A 298 12.70 8.61 -2.74
CA MET A 298 12.17 9.99 -2.76
C MET A 298 11.11 10.17 -1.66
N ASP A 299 10.77 11.41 -1.39
CA ASP A 299 9.71 11.77 -0.46
C ASP A 299 8.37 11.14 -0.85
N SER A 300 7.60 10.70 0.13
CA SER A 300 6.46 9.81 -0.08
C SER A 300 5.39 10.40 -1.02
N ILE A 301 5.06 11.68 -0.86
CA ILE A 301 4.03 12.34 -1.68
C ILE A 301 4.52 12.56 -3.10
N ASP A 302 5.81 12.87 -3.29
CA ASP A 302 6.42 13.01 -4.62
C ASP A 302 6.48 11.67 -5.35
N GLY A 303 6.80 10.60 -4.63
CA GLY A 303 6.76 9.24 -5.17
C GLY A 303 5.36 8.85 -5.66
N MET A 304 4.31 9.19 -4.92
CA MET A 304 2.93 8.97 -5.36
C MET A 304 2.61 9.77 -6.64
N ARG A 305 3.08 11.01 -6.77
CA ARG A 305 2.92 11.80 -8.01
C ARG A 305 3.56 11.11 -9.21
N VAL A 306 4.79 10.63 -9.04
CA VAL A 306 5.50 9.90 -10.10
C VAL A 306 4.75 8.62 -10.48
N PHE A 307 4.27 7.87 -9.49
CA PHE A 307 3.51 6.64 -9.72
C PHE A 307 2.19 6.90 -10.47
N ILE A 308 1.41 7.90 -10.05
CA ILE A 308 0.17 8.28 -10.72
C ILE A 308 0.42 8.63 -12.19
N ARG A 309 1.45 9.44 -12.49
CA ARG A 309 1.82 9.78 -13.87
C ARG A 309 2.22 8.55 -14.67
N ALA A 310 2.95 7.62 -14.07
CA ALA A 310 3.33 6.37 -14.72
C ALA A 310 2.10 5.52 -15.07
N LEU A 311 1.15 5.36 -14.14
CA LEU A 311 -0.10 4.64 -14.40
C LEU A 311 -0.88 5.24 -15.57
N LEU A 312 -1.06 6.57 -15.59
CA LEU A 312 -1.73 7.28 -16.69
C LEU A 312 -0.96 7.12 -18.00
N GLY A 313 0.37 7.21 -17.96
CA GLY A 313 1.24 7.03 -19.14
C GLY A 313 1.15 5.63 -19.74
N PHE A 314 0.86 4.63 -18.94
CA PHE A 314 0.60 3.26 -19.37
C PHE A 314 -0.88 2.96 -19.66
N GLY A 315 -1.74 3.98 -19.67
CA GLY A 315 -3.12 3.88 -20.12
C GLY A 315 -4.14 3.45 -19.05
N ILE A 316 -3.78 3.49 -17.76
CA ILE A 316 -4.76 3.38 -16.68
C ILE A 316 -5.55 4.69 -16.63
N SER A 317 -6.88 4.63 -16.61
CA SER A 317 -7.71 5.82 -16.64
C SER A 317 -7.68 6.61 -15.33
N GLU A 318 -7.93 7.93 -15.40
CA GLU A 318 -8.09 8.77 -14.19
C GLU A 318 -9.17 8.23 -13.23
N LYS A 319 -10.26 7.71 -13.79
CA LYS A 319 -11.35 7.10 -13.02
C LYS A 319 -10.84 5.89 -12.24
N ASP A 320 -10.03 5.04 -12.87
CA ASP A 320 -9.49 3.84 -12.24
C ASP A 320 -8.46 4.20 -11.18
N VAL A 321 -7.59 5.20 -11.45
CA VAL A 321 -6.67 5.74 -10.45
C VAL A 321 -7.42 6.28 -9.24
N LYS A 322 -8.51 7.06 -9.43
CA LYS A 322 -9.36 7.54 -8.33
C LYS A 322 -10.00 6.38 -7.55
N THR A 323 -10.47 5.36 -8.23
CA THR A 323 -11.04 4.18 -7.58
C THR A 323 -10.02 3.53 -6.64
N MET A 324 -8.79 3.31 -7.12
CA MET A 324 -7.72 2.66 -6.37
C MET A 324 -7.12 3.54 -5.26
N LEU A 325 -7.15 4.87 -5.43
CA LEU A 325 -6.48 5.81 -4.55
C LEU A 325 -7.42 6.44 -3.50
N GLN A 326 -8.71 6.46 -3.76
CA GLN A 326 -9.70 7.16 -2.92
C GLN A 326 -10.80 6.23 -2.41
N VAL A 327 -11.42 5.44 -3.31
CA VAL A 327 -12.60 4.65 -2.98
C VAL A 327 -12.24 3.35 -2.25
N ASN A 328 -11.31 2.58 -2.80
CA ASN A 328 -10.96 1.28 -2.25
C ASN A 328 -10.21 1.38 -0.91
N PRO A 329 -9.21 2.28 -0.71
CA PRO A 329 -8.60 2.43 0.60
C PRO A 329 -9.59 3.00 1.64
N ALA A 330 -10.56 3.84 1.24
CA ALA A 330 -11.63 4.26 2.14
C ALA A 330 -12.49 3.07 2.60
N LYS A 331 -12.81 2.15 1.68
CA LYS A 331 -13.51 0.91 2.04
C LYS A 331 -12.66 0.04 2.95
N LEU A 332 -11.39 -0.21 2.61
CA LEU A 332 -10.48 -1.02 3.44
C LEU A 332 -10.42 -0.50 4.87
N MET A 333 -10.28 0.80 5.05
CA MET A 333 -10.14 1.47 6.35
C MET A 333 -11.48 1.82 7.01
N TRP A 334 -12.62 1.45 6.44
CA TRP A 334 -13.97 1.79 6.94
C TRP A 334 -14.18 3.31 7.07
N LEU A 335 -13.76 4.05 6.06
CA LEU A 335 -13.86 5.52 5.98
C LEU A 335 -14.89 5.99 4.92
N GLU A 336 -15.89 5.16 4.58
CA GLU A 336 -16.88 5.53 3.55
C GLU A 336 -17.83 6.64 4.00
N SER A 337 -18.06 6.75 5.30
CA SER A 337 -18.81 7.87 5.86
C SER A 337 -17.97 9.15 5.87
N PRO A 338 -18.59 10.35 5.81
CA PRO A 338 -17.86 11.60 6.01
C PRO A 338 -17.04 11.54 7.30
N PRO A 339 -15.91 12.24 7.38
CA PRO A 339 -15.09 12.24 8.57
C PRO A 339 -15.94 12.66 9.77
N THR A 340 -16.01 11.80 10.77
CA THR A 340 -16.51 12.14 12.09
C THR A 340 -15.60 13.24 12.64
N ASP A 341 -16.17 14.26 13.29
CA ASP A 341 -15.34 15.24 13.97
C ASP A 341 -14.44 14.52 14.98
N PHE A 342 -13.11 14.58 14.77
CA PHE A 342 -12.17 13.92 15.66
C PHE A 342 -12.31 14.40 17.11
N ALA A 343 -12.77 15.64 17.32
CA ALA A 343 -13.10 16.15 18.65
C ALA A 343 -14.19 15.31 19.33
N ASP A 344 -15.14 14.77 18.59
CA ASP A 344 -16.19 13.91 19.13
C ASP A 344 -15.70 12.51 19.47
N ILE A 345 -14.76 11.97 18.70
CA ILE A 345 -14.14 10.67 18.99
C ILE A 345 -13.43 10.71 20.35
N TYR A 346 -12.74 11.83 20.65
CA TYR A 346 -12.00 11.97 21.91
C TYR A 346 -12.85 12.34 23.12
N ARG A 347 -14.04 12.93 22.90
CA ARG A 347 -15.00 13.22 23.98
C ARG A 347 -15.71 11.97 24.49
N HIS A 348 -15.79 10.93 23.67
CA HIS A 348 -16.54 9.72 23.96
C HIS A 348 -15.65 8.44 24.06
N ALA A 349 -14.34 8.61 24.29
CA ALA A 349 -13.50 7.45 24.67
C ALA A 349 -14.10 6.86 25.96
N PRO A 350 -14.50 5.58 25.95
CA PRO A 350 -15.09 4.99 27.15
C PRO A 350 -14.08 5.04 28.29
N ALA A 351 -14.53 5.50 29.44
CA ALA A 351 -13.77 5.51 30.71
C ALA A 351 -13.65 4.10 31.33
N GLU A 352 -13.91 3.05 30.54
CA GLU A 352 -13.87 1.66 30.99
C GLU A 352 -12.70 0.93 30.33
N VAL A 353 -11.64 0.76 31.10
CA VAL A 353 -10.60 -0.27 30.92
C VAL A 353 -10.95 -1.45 31.82
#